data_f831aa0d5d843b67e3398e759c34eb70
#
_entry.id   f831aa0d5d843b67e3398e759c34eb70
#
_cell.length_a   1.000
_cell.length_b   1.000
_cell.length_c   1.000
_cell.angle_alpha   90.00
_cell.angle_beta   90.00
_cell.angle_gamma   90.00
#
_symmetry.space_group_name_H-M   'P 1'
#
loop_
_entity.id
_entity.type
_entity.pdbx_description
1 polymer ?
#
loop_
_entity_poly.entity_id
_entity_poly.type
_entity_poly.pdbx_seq_one_letter_code
_entity_poly.pdbx_strand_id
1 'polypeptide(L)'
;MKYSESEIRQYVAEEDVKFLRMTFFDLTGNQKNMSILPDALDRAFSAGIAFDASAIPGFGDELRSDLFLQPDTSTLCLLPWRPDHGRVARLFCRILRSDGTPFEGDSRALLQKAVDDAAAMGVSFAFGSEMEFYL
;
A
#
# COMPACT_ATOMS: atom_id res chain seq x y z
N MET A 1 5.08 -13.12 -6.82
CA MET A 1 5.13 -12.80 -8.28
C MET A 1 4.88 -11.30 -8.39
N LYS A 2 5.65 -10.57 -9.19
CA LYS A 2 5.45 -9.12 -9.33
C LYS A 2 4.68 -8.87 -10.64
N TYR A 3 3.46 -8.38 -10.53
CA TYR A 3 2.68 -8.00 -11.71
C TYR A 3 3.21 -6.69 -12.30
N SER A 4 3.14 -6.56 -13.60
CA SER A 4 3.28 -5.27 -14.27
C SER A 4 2.02 -4.43 -14.06
N GLU A 5 2.12 -3.13 -14.24
CA GLU A 5 0.96 -2.24 -14.15
C GLU A 5 -0.15 -2.60 -15.16
N SER A 6 0.25 -3.02 -16.37
CA SER A 6 -0.70 -3.47 -17.40
C SER A 6 -1.45 -4.74 -17.00
N GLU A 7 -0.77 -5.70 -16.37
CA GLU A 7 -1.41 -6.92 -15.86
C GLU A 7 -2.39 -6.60 -14.73
N ILE A 8 -2.09 -5.62 -13.87
CA ILE A 8 -3.04 -5.18 -12.84
C ILE A 8 -4.29 -4.55 -13.46
N ARG A 9 -4.13 -3.68 -14.46
CA ARG A 9 -5.28 -3.09 -15.16
C ARG A 9 -6.17 -4.16 -15.81
N GLN A 10 -5.55 -5.10 -16.47
CA GLN A 10 -6.26 -6.23 -17.09
C GLN A 10 -6.99 -7.05 -16.02
N TYR A 11 -6.32 -7.44 -14.95
CA TYR A 11 -6.92 -8.19 -13.84
C TYR A 11 -8.11 -7.46 -13.21
N VAL A 12 -7.96 -6.17 -12.96
CA VAL A 12 -9.03 -5.32 -12.40
C VAL A 12 -10.26 -5.29 -13.31
N ALA A 13 -10.07 -5.25 -14.63
CA ALA A 13 -11.16 -5.26 -15.60
C ALA A 13 -11.81 -6.65 -15.71
N GLU A 14 -11.01 -7.71 -15.78
CA GLU A 14 -11.49 -9.10 -15.90
C GLU A 14 -12.27 -9.55 -14.66
N GLU A 15 -11.81 -9.14 -13.47
CA GLU A 15 -12.44 -9.50 -12.19
C GLU A 15 -13.58 -8.55 -11.77
N ASP A 16 -13.96 -7.60 -12.63
CA ASP A 16 -15.00 -6.59 -12.35
C ASP A 16 -14.80 -5.88 -11.00
N VAL A 17 -13.55 -5.49 -10.71
CA VAL A 17 -13.20 -4.78 -9.48
C VAL A 17 -13.79 -3.38 -9.50
N LYS A 18 -14.58 -3.03 -8.49
CA LYS A 18 -15.25 -1.73 -8.38
C LYS A 18 -14.43 -0.72 -7.56
N PHE A 19 -13.67 -1.21 -6.59
CA PHE A 19 -12.83 -0.37 -5.74
C PHE A 19 -11.46 -1.03 -5.51
N LEU A 20 -10.43 -0.19 -5.45
CA LEU A 20 -9.11 -0.61 -5.00
C LEU A 20 -8.79 0.07 -3.68
N ARG A 21 -8.40 -0.72 -2.70
CA ARG A 21 -7.90 -0.22 -1.41
C ARG A 21 -6.40 -0.02 -1.48
N MET A 22 -6.01 1.24 -1.43
CA MET A 22 -4.63 1.69 -1.26
C MET A 22 -4.29 1.62 0.22
N THR A 23 -3.59 0.58 0.62
CA THR A 23 -3.40 0.23 2.04
C THR A 23 -1.99 0.58 2.50
N PHE A 24 -1.87 1.18 3.66
CA PHE A 24 -0.61 1.52 4.32
C PHE A 24 -0.74 1.35 5.84
N PHE A 25 0.33 1.58 6.58
CA PHE A 25 0.35 1.46 8.04
C PHE A 25 0.82 2.76 8.67
N ASP A 26 0.22 3.13 9.81
CA ASP A 26 0.72 4.22 10.65
C ASP A 26 1.93 3.77 11.50
N LEU A 27 2.51 4.71 12.26
CA LEU A 27 3.69 4.44 13.10
C LEU A 27 3.45 3.41 14.20
N THR A 28 2.21 3.15 14.56
CA THR A 28 1.81 2.18 15.59
C THR A 28 1.37 0.84 15.00
N GLY A 29 1.49 0.67 13.67
CA GLY A 29 1.15 -0.56 12.97
C GLY A 29 -0.34 -0.71 12.63
N ASN A 30 -1.16 0.33 12.85
CA ASN A 30 -2.56 0.26 12.45
C ASN A 30 -2.69 0.38 10.94
N GLN A 31 -3.46 -0.54 10.35
CA GLN A 31 -3.76 -0.51 8.94
C GLN A 31 -4.72 0.64 8.60
N LYS A 32 -4.30 1.46 7.66
CA LYS A 32 -5.11 2.52 7.04
C LYS A 32 -5.33 2.20 5.58
N ASN A 33 -6.39 2.72 5.00
CA ASN A 33 -6.60 2.59 3.57
C ASN A 33 -7.40 3.76 3.01
N MET A 34 -7.15 4.05 1.73
CA MET A 34 -7.96 4.92 0.90
C MET A 34 -8.52 4.10 -0.25
N SER A 35 -9.80 4.27 -0.57
CA SER A 35 -10.42 3.60 -1.71
C SER A 35 -10.37 4.50 -2.93
N ILE A 36 -9.97 3.93 -4.07
CA ILE A 36 -10.00 4.57 -5.38
C ILE A 36 -10.84 3.76 -6.34
N LEU A 37 -11.31 4.41 -7.39
CA LEU A 37 -11.94 3.74 -8.54
C LEU A 37 -10.84 3.21 -9.49
N PRO A 38 -11.13 2.17 -10.30
CA PRO A 38 -10.20 1.64 -11.30
C PRO A 38 -9.61 2.71 -12.24
N ASP A 39 -10.39 3.70 -12.63
CA ASP A 39 -9.95 4.79 -13.50
C ASP A 39 -8.82 5.66 -12.90
N ALA A 40 -8.61 5.58 -11.59
CA ALA A 40 -7.53 6.29 -10.92
C ALA A 40 -6.19 5.52 -10.89
N LEU A 41 -6.15 4.27 -11.40
CA LEU A 41 -4.95 3.42 -11.37
C LEU A 41 -3.76 4.05 -12.08
N ASP A 42 -3.96 4.66 -13.24
CA ASP A 42 -2.87 5.29 -14.00
C ASP A 42 -2.21 6.40 -13.20
N ARG A 43 -3.01 7.22 -12.53
CA ARG A 43 -2.50 8.25 -11.63
C ARG A 43 -1.83 7.63 -10.40
N ALA A 44 -2.39 6.56 -9.84
CA ALA A 44 -1.82 5.89 -8.68
C ALA A 44 -0.41 5.37 -8.97
N PHE A 45 -0.19 4.79 -10.16
CA PHE A 45 1.13 4.29 -10.56
C PHE A 45 2.11 5.39 -10.92
N SER A 46 1.67 6.42 -11.64
CA SER A 46 2.56 7.48 -12.17
C SER A 46 2.92 8.55 -11.15
N ALA A 47 1.94 9.04 -10.39
CA ALA A 47 2.10 10.17 -9.47
C ALA A 47 1.76 9.84 -8.01
N GLY A 48 1.16 8.68 -7.77
CA GLY A 48 0.59 8.35 -6.48
C GLY A 48 -0.77 9.01 -6.23
N ILE A 49 -1.42 8.60 -5.15
CA ILE A 49 -2.69 9.17 -4.70
C ILE A 49 -2.44 10.01 -3.46
N ALA A 50 -2.70 11.31 -3.56
CA ALA A 50 -2.53 12.23 -2.46
C ALA A 50 -3.53 11.97 -1.33
N PHE A 51 -3.08 12.10 -0.09
CA PHE A 51 -3.93 12.08 1.09
C PHE A 51 -3.42 13.08 2.13
N ASP A 52 -4.34 13.59 2.93
CA ASP A 52 -4.02 14.44 4.06
C ASP A 52 -3.54 13.59 5.24
N ALA A 53 -2.27 13.71 5.58
CA ALA A 53 -1.64 12.97 6.64
C ALA A 53 -1.74 13.65 8.02
N SER A 54 -2.26 14.88 8.11
CA SER A 54 -2.34 15.64 9.37
C SER A 54 -3.19 14.94 10.44
N ALA A 55 -4.19 14.17 10.01
CA ALA A 55 -5.04 13.38 10.90
C ALA A 55 -4.38 12.08 11.43
N ILE A 56 -3.18 11.74 10.95
CA ILE A 56 -2.47 10.53 11.36
C ILE A 56 -1.33 10.92 12.31
N PRO A 57 -1.37 10.51 13.58
CA PRO A 57 -0.34 10.89 14.53
C PRO A 57 1.07 10.54 14.05
N GLY A 58 1.96 11.52 14.03
CA GLY A 58 3.35 11.38 13.61
C GLY A 58 3.62 11.42 12.10
N PHE A 59 2.57 11.58 11.25
CA PHE A 59 2.75 11.61 9.80
C PHE A 59 3.01 13.00 9.23
N GLY A 60 2.70 14.04 9.94
CA GLY A 60 2.93 15.39 9.50
C GLY A 60 2.32 16.43 10.43
N ASP A 61 2.49 17.66 10.07
CA ASP A 61 1.82 18.81 10.67
C ASP A 61 0.85 19.44 9.63
N GLU A 62 0.04 20.38 10.07
CA GLU A 62 -0.94 21.07 9.21
C GLU A 62 -0.30 21.81 8.02
N LEU A 63 0.99 22.11 8.09
CA LEU A 63 1.73 22.84 7.05
C LEU A 63 2.33 21.91 5.98
N ARG A 64 2.47 20.61 6.27
CA ARG A 64 3.09 19.62 5.40
C ARG A 64 2.33 18.30 5.44
N SER A 65 1.01 18.39 5.24
CA SER A 65 0.11 17.27 5.40
C SER A 65 -0.01 16.37 4.18
N ASP A 66 0.34 16.84 2.98
CA ASP A 66 0.17 16.07 1.76
C ASP A 66 1.26 15.01 1.60
N LEU A 67 0.85 13.77 1.70
CA LEU A 67 1.65 12.59 1.35
C LEU A 67 0.96 11.83 0.22
N PHE A 68 1.71 10.93 -0.44
CA PHE A 68 1.26 10.23 -1.64
C PHE A 68 1.39 8.72 -1.44
N LEU A 69 0.34 7.99 -1.79
CA LEU A 69 0.33 6.52 -1.79
C LEU A 69 0.71 6.02 -3.17
N GLN A 70 1.82 5.30 -3.27
CA GLN A 70 2.25 4.62 -4.48
C GLN A 70 2.10 3.11 -4.32
N PRO A 71 1.29 2.43 -5.15
CA PRO A 71 1.01 1.02 -4.98
C PRO A 71 2.22 0.13 -5.30
N ASP A 72 2.39 -0.90 -4.47
CA ASP A 72 3.32 -2.00 -4.72
C ASP A 72 2.59 -3.09 -5.52
N THR A 73 2.93 -3.23 -6.79
CA THR A 73 2.28 -4.16 -7.72
C THR A 73 2.40 -5.62 -7.32
N SER A 74 3.38 -5.99 -6.49
CA SER A 74 3.57 -7.35 -6.00
C SER A 74 2.55 -7.78 -4.95
N THR A 75 1.73 -6.84 -4.46
CA THR A 75 0.83 -7.04 -3.33
C THR A 75 -0.65 -7.07 -3.69
N LEU A 76 -0.96 -7.12 -4.99
CA LEU A 76 -2.35 -7.21 -5.45
C LEU A 76 -3.06 -8.42 -4.82
N CYS A 77 -4.19 -8.16 -4.21
CA CYS A 77 -5.03 -9.19 -3.59
C CYS A 77 -6.50 -8.84 -3.75
N LEU A 78 -7.28 -9.76 -4.30
CA LEU A 78 -8.73 -9.66 -4.31
C LEU A 78 -9.26 -10.00 -2.91
N LEU A 79 -10.11 -9.13 -2.35
CA LEU A 79 -10.65 -9.34 -1.01
C LEU A 79 -11.89 -10.26 -1.07
N PRO A 80 -11.91 -11.37 -0.29
CA PRO A 80 -12.92 -12.41 -0.46
C PRO A 80 -14.30 -12.07 0.13
N TRP A 81 -14.42 -11.04 0.94
CA TRP A 81 -15.60 -10.78 1.77
C TRP A 81 -16.60 -9.78 1.16
N ARG A 82 -16.78 -9.72 -0.12
CA ARG A 82 -17.89 -9.02 -0.78
C ARG A 82 -18.11 -9.52 -2.22
N PRO A 83 -18.29 -10.82 -2.44
CA PRO A 83 -18.40 -11.35 -3.78
C PRO A 83 -19.62 -10.84 -4.55
N ASP A 84 -20.72 -10.51 -3.83
CA ASP A 84 -22.02 -10.22 -4.44
C ASP A 84 -22.30 -8.72 -4.67
N HIS A 85 -21.42 -7.83 -4.19
CA HIS A 85 -21.65 -6.37 -4.19
C HIS A 85 -20.56 -5.57 -4.90
N GLY A 86 -19.95 -6.15 -5.91
CA GLY A 86 -18.79 -5.58 -6.57
C GLY A 86 -17.49 -5.94 -5.84
N ARG A 87 -16.54 -6.44 -6.60
CA ARG A 87 -15.28 -6.91 -6.05
C ARG A 87 -14.42 -5.75 -5.59
N VAL A 88 -13.65 -5.99 -4.56
CA VAL A 88 -12.69 -5.03 -4.02
C VAL A 88 -11.32 -5.67 -4.03
N ALA A 89 -10.35 -5.04 -4.67
CA ALA A 89 -8.96 -5.42 -4.58
C ALA A 89 -8.19 -4.53 -3.61
N ARG A 90 -7.06 -5.01 -3.13
CA ARG A 90 -6.15 -4.27 -2.26
C ARG A 90 -4.75 -4.28 -2.85
N LEU A 91 -4.07 -3.16 -2.72
CA LEU A 91 -2.63 -3.01 -2.93
C LEU A 91 -2.03 -2.37 -1.70
N PHE A 92 -0.94 -2.91 -1.18
CA PHE A 92 -0.14 -2.18 -0.22
C PHE A 92 0.64 -1.08 -0.93
N CYS A 93 0.83 0.04 -0.24
CA CYS A 93 1.45 1.22 -0.81
C CYS A 93 2.71 1.60 -0.05
N ARG A 94 3.63 2.22 -0.77
CA ARG A 94 4.68 3.06 -0.21
C ARG A 94 4.11 4.45 0.03
N ILE A 95 4.68 5.16 0.99
CA ILE A 95 4.30 6.53 1.28
C ILE A 95 5.44 7.43 0.80
N LEU A 96 5.10 8.38 -0.06
CA LEU A 96 6.05 9.33 -0.63
C LEU A 96 5.70 10.75 -0.23
N ARG A 97 6.70 11.60 -0.20
CA ARG A 97 6.56 13.06 -0.13
C ARG A 97 6.18 13.62 -1.49
N SER A 98 5.79 14.87 -1.54
CA SER A 98 5.39 15.57 -2.78
C SER A 98 6.52 15.68 -3.82
N ASP A 99 7.77 15.58 -3.40
CA ASP A 99 8.95 15.54 -4.27
C ASP A 99 9.31 14.13 -4.76
N GLY A 100 8.50 13.12 -4.41
CA GLY A 100 8.72 11.72 -4.78
C GLY A 100 9.71 10.97 -3.89
N THR A 101 10.28 11.62 -2.87
CA THR A 101 11.16 10.94 -1.91
C THR A 101 10.35 10.07 -0.94
N PRO A 102 10.91 8.94 -0.45
CA PRO A 102 10.25 8.13 0.56
C PRO A 102 9.98 8.93 1.84
N PHE A 103 8.78 8.74 2.40
CA PHE A 103 8.44 9.29 3.70
C PHE A 103 9.11 8.47 4.80
N GLU A 104 9.83 9.11 5.70
CA GLU A 104 10.61 8.45 6.76
C GLU A 104 9.76 7.71 7.80
N GLY A 105 8.49 8.03 7.91
CA GLY A 105 7.53 7.34 8.78
C GLY A 105 6.85 6.13 8.10
N ASP A 106 7.20 5.79 6.86
CA ASP A 106 6.68 4.59 6.20
C ASP A 106 7.33 3.33 6.78
N SER A 107 6.60 2.62 7.63
CA SER A 107 7.08 1.38 8.27
C SER A 107 7.46 0.28 7.26
N ARG A 108 6.79 0.21 6.10
CA ARG A 108 7.15 -0.73 5.03
C ARG A 108 8.49 -0.38 4.38
N ALA A 109 8.76 0.91 4.18
CA ALA A 109 10.05 1.37 3.65
C ALA A 109 11.19 1.08 4.64
N LEU A 110 10.95 1.29 5.94
CA LEU A 110 11.92 0.96 6.99
C LEU A 110 12.23 -0.54 7.03
N LEU A 111 11.19 -1.39 6.97
CA LEU A 111 11.37 -2.84 6.93
C LEU A 111 12.13 -3.27 5.66
N GLN A 112 11.76 -2.73 4.50
CA GLN A 112 12.47 -3.04 3.24
C GLN A 112 13.94 -2.67 3.33
N LYS A 113 14.25 -1.48 3.86
CA LYS A 113 15.64 -1.08 4.07
C LYS A 113 16.40 -2.06 4.97
N ALA A 114 15.80 -2.50 6.07
CA ALA A 114 16.43 -3.46 6.96
C ALA A 114 16.69 -4.82 6.28
N VAL A 115 15.75 -5.27 5.44
CA VAL A 115 15.91 -6.49 4.63
C VAL A 115 17.04 -6.33 3.61
N ASP A 116 17.09 -5.19 2.92
CA ASP A 116 18.13 -4.91 1.93
C ASP A 116 19.53 -4.80 2.56
N ASP A 117 19.64 -4.14 3.71
CA ASP A 117 20.88 -4.04 4.49
C ASP A 117 21.37 -5.43 4.95
N ALA A 118 20.47 -6.30 5.40
CA ALA A 118 20.78 -7.68 5.76
C ALA A 118 21.25 -8.51 4.56
N ALA A 119 20.55 -8.37 3.43
CA ALA A 119 20.90 -9.05 2.17
C ALA A 119 22.31 -8.64 1.70
N ALA A 120 22.68 -7.38 1.84
CA ALA A 120 24.03 -6.89 1.54
C ALA A 120 25.11 -7.54 2.41
N MET A 121 24.77 -8.02 3.60
CA MET A 121 25.64 -8.78 4.51
C MET A 121 25.57 -10.31 4.27
N GLY A 122 24.82 -10.77 3.28
CA GLY A 122 24.60 -12.19 3.01
C GLY A 122 23.63 -12.88 3.97
N VAL A 123 22.80 -12.12 4.69
CA VAL A 123 21.82 -12.62 5.66
C VAL A 123 20.39 -12.47 5.11
N SER A 124 19.56 -13.46 5.34
CA SER A 124 18.12 -13.39 5.07
C SER A 124 17.32 -13.64 6.34
N PHE A 125 16.17 -12.98 6.47
CA PHE A 125 15.24 -13.19 7.56
C PHE A 125 14.14 -14.18 7.16
N ALA A 126 13.73 -15.01 8.12
CA ALA A 126 12.51 -15.81 8.04
C ALA A 126 11.65 -15.50 9.27
N PHE A 127 10.39 -15.16 9.05
CA PHE A 127 9.43 -14.87 10.11
C PHE A 127 8.26 -15.86 10.01
N GLY A 128 7.87 -16.43 11.15
CA GLY A 128 6.60 -17.12 11.33
C GLY A 128 5.65 -16.22 12.11
N SER A 129 4.48 -15.93 11.56
CA SER A 129 3.44 -15.21 12.29
C SER A 129 2.44 -16.18 12.89
N GLU A 130 2.06 -15.95 14.14
CA GLU A 130 1.01 -16.69 14.84
C GLU A 130 -0.17 -15.74 15.06
N MET A 131 -1.38 -16.20 14.70
CA MET A 131 -2.60 -15.42 14.89
C MET A 131 -3.46 -16.09 15.96
N GLU A 132 -3.76 -15.35 17.01
CA GLU A 132 -4.67 -15.76 18.06
C GLU A 132 -5.98 -14.97 17.95
N PHE A 133 -7.12 -15.67 18.08
CA PHE A 133 -8.43 -15.02 18.03
C PHE A 133 -9.45 -15.84 18.82
N TYR A 134 -10.52 -15.17 19.24
CA TYR A 134 -11.69 -15.79 19.86
C TYR A 134 -12.84 -15.78 18.86
N LEU A 135 -13.65 -16.88 18.87
CA LEU A 135 -14.87 -17.04 18.07
C LEU A 135 -16.10 -16.73 18.90
#